data_d7d595a40016c18f7c24e1d1fc76f65c
#
_entry.id   d7d595a40016c18f7c24e1d1fc76f65c
#
_cell.length_a   1.000
_cell.length_b   1.000
_cell.length_c   1.000
_cell.angle_alpha   90.00
_cell.angle_beta   90.00
_cell.angle_gamma   90.00
#
_symmetry.space_group_name_H-M   'P 1'
#
loop_
_entity.id
_entity.type
_entity.pdbx_description
1 polymer ?
#
loop_
_entity_poly.entity_id
_entity_poly.type
_entity_poly.pdbx_seq_one_letter_code
_entity_poly.pdbx_strand_id
1 'polypeptide(L)'
;MDILRCTNLTKTYGRGGGMITALDHVSLSLERGSFTAVVGASGSGKSTLLHLLGGVDRPTEGSIYIEDTDISTLTLEQLAIFRRRKVGIVYQFYNLIPTLNVRKNILLPILLDGEKPDEARFEKLAATLGLSDRLT
;
A
#
# COMPACT_ATOMS: atom_id res chain seq x y z
N MET A 1 -13.90 -8.40 13.67
CA MET A 1 -12.53 -8.97 13.57
C MET A 1 -11.67 -8.00 12.76
N ASP A 2 -10.61 -7.51 13.36
CA ASP A 2 -9.77 -6.49 12.75
C ASP A 2 -8.99 -7.07 11.57
N ILE A 3 -9.03 -6.39 10.43
CA ILE A 3 -8.22 -6.70 9.25
C ILE A 3 -6.83 -6.06 9.36
N LEU A 4 -6.76 -4.92 10.03
CA LEU A 4 -5.55 -4.15 10.25
C LEU A 4 -5.54 -3.57 11.66
N ARG A 5 -4.39 -3.64 12.31
CA ARG A 5 -4.13 -3.02 13.61
C ARG A 5 -2.72 -2.44 13.63
N CYS A 6 -2.56 -1.24 14.12
CA CYS A 6 -1.25 -0.70 14.49
C CYS A 6 -1.22 -0.26 15.95
N THR A 7 -0.04 -0.34 16.54
CA THR A 7 0.17 -0.01 17.96
C THR A 7 1.41 0.86 18.11
N ASN A 8 1.26 2.00 18.77
CA ASN A 8 2.33 2.97 19.05
C ASN A 8 3.18 3.33 17.84
N LEU A 9 2.51 3.51 16.69
CA LEU A 9 3.15 3.73 15.42
C LEU A 9 3.80 5.11 15.38
N THR A 10 5.11 5.14 15.30
CA THR A 10 5.91 6.36 15.21
C THR A 10 6.71 6.38 13.91
N LYS A 11 6.75 7.54 13.26
CA LYS A 11 7.59 7.76 12.09
C LYS A 11 8.31 9.07 12.18
N THR A 12 9.64 8.99 12.14
CA THR A 12 10.53 10.15 12.07
C THR A 12 11.32 10.14 10.77
N TYR A 13 11.54 11.30 10.20
CA TYR A 13 12.39 11.52 9.03
C TYR A 13 13.55 12.47 9.39
N GLY A 14 14.66 12.33 8.68
CA GLY A 14 15.84 13.16 8.87
C GLY A 14 16.88 12.55 9.83
N ARG A 15 17.95 13.28 10.09
CA ARG A 15 19.05 12.90 10.97
C ARG A 15 19.49 14.10 11.81
N GLY A 16 19.90 13.86 13.06
CA GLY A 16 20.42 14.90 13.96
C GLY A 16 19.40 16.01 14.23
N GLY A 17 19.82 17.27 14.17
CA GLY A 17 18.99 18.44 14.50
C GLY A 17 17.86 18.76 13.50
N GLY A 18 17.74 18.01 12.42
CA GLY A 18 16.68 18.17 11.41
C GLY A 18 15.63 17.03 11.45
N MET A 19 15.47 16.34 12.56
CA MET A 19 14.45 15.30 12.72
C MET A 19 13.03 15.89 12.73
N ILE A 20 12.16 15.30 11.92
CA ILE A 20 10.73 15.63 11.86
C ILE A 20 9.94 14.38 12.22
N THR A 21 9.12 14.47 13.26
CA THR A 21 8.18 13.41 13.64
C THR A 21 6.89 13.60 12.83
N ALA A 22 6.67 12.74 11.87
CA ALA A 22 5.48 12.75 11.02
C ALA A 22 4.29 12.01 11.64
N LEU A 23 4.57 10.99 12.45
CA LEU A 23 3.58 10.27 13.27
C LEU A 23 4.18 10.04 14.66
N ASP A 24 3.37 10.22 15.69
CA ASP A 24 3.76 10.08 17.08
C ASP A 24 2.79 9.16 17.83
N HIS A 25 3.24 7.95 18.15
CA HIS A 25 2.53 6.92 18.94
C HIS A 25 1.07 6.65 18.50
N VAL A 26 0.79 6.63 17.19
CA VAL A 26 -0.55 6.39 16.67
C VAL A 26 -0.94 4.93 16.82
N SER A 27 -2.10 4.67 17.41
CA SER A 27 -2.69 3.34 17.52
C SER A 27 -4.11 3.37 16.97
N LEU A 28 -4.45 2.40 16.10
CA LEU A 28 -5.79 2.24 15.55
C LEU A 28 -6.02 0.79 15.12
N SER A 29 -7.30 0.44 14.95
CA SER A 29 -7.70 -0.80 14.30
C SER A 29 -8.78 -0.55 13.26
N LEU A 30 -8.79 -1.37 12.22
CA LEU A 30 -9.77 -1.34 11.13
C LEU A 30 -10.43 -2.71 11.02
N GLU A 31 -11.74 -2.73 11.02
CA GLU A 31 -12.51 -3.96 10.88
C GLU A 31 -12.57 -4.43 9.43
N ARG A 32 -12.63 -5.74 9.23
CA ARG A 32 -12.81 -6.34 7.90
C ARG A 32 -14.11 -5.84 7.25
N GLY A 33 -14.00 -5.36 6.01
CA GLY A 33 -15.13 -4.84 5.25
C GLY A 33 -15.52 -3.40 5.59
N SER A 34 -14.82 -2.74 6.53
CA SER A 34 -15.06 -1.34 6.84
C SER A 34 -14.55 -0.40 5.74
N PHE A 35 -15.17 0.76 5.65
CA PHE A 35 -14.70 1.90 4.86
C PHE A 35 -14.33 3.03 5.83
N THR A 36 -13.06 3.40 5.85
CA THR A 36 -12.53 4.39 6.81
C THR A 36 -11.89 5.55 6.08
N ALA A 37 -12.24 6.78 6.45
CA ALA A 37 -11.62 7.99 5.94
C ALA A 37 -10.61 8.55 6.95
N VAL A 38 -9.40 8.86 6.47
CA VAL A 38 -8.38 9.58 7.25
C VAL A 38 -8.41 11.05 6.85
N VAL A 39 -8.86 11.90 7.77
CA VAL A 39 -9.04 13.34 7.54
C VAL A 39 -8.11 14.17 8.42
N GLY A 40 -7.78 15.38 7.98
CA GLY A 40 -6.92 16.30 8.74
C GLY A 40 -6.28 17.36 7.84
N ALA A 41 -5.62 18.34 8.44
CA ALA A 41 -4.93 19.42 7.74
C ALA A 41 -3.80 18.89 6.84
N SER A 42 -3.37 19.71 5.87
CA SER A 42 -2.18 19.40 5.06
C SER A 42 -0.95 19.28 6.00
N GLY A 43 -0.09 18.28 5.72
CA GLY A 43 1.10 18.02 6.55
C GLY A 43 0.83 17.29 7.87
N SER A 44 -0.40 16.88 8.20
CA SER A 44 -0.73 16.18 9.45
C SER A 44 -0.36 14.68 9.49
N GLY A 45 0.44 14.19 8.54
CA GLY A 45 0.92 12.80 8.55
C GLY A 45 0.02 11.77 7.88
N LYS A 46 -1.13 12.16 7.28
CA LYS A 46 -2.08 11.22 6.64
C LYS A 46 -1.44 10.31 5.60
N SER A 47 -0.68 10.87 4.67
CA SER A 47 0.01 10.09 3.63
C SER A 47 1.07 9.18 4.23
N THR A 48 1.79 9.66 5.24
CA THR A 48 2.74 8.83 5.99
C THR A 48 2.05 7.64 6.65
N LEU A 49 0.92 7.87 7.31
CA LEU A 49 0.12 6.81 7.92
C LEU A 49 -0.30 5.78 6.87
N LEU A 50 -0.87 6.21 5.74
CA LEU A 50 -1.29 5.31 4.66
C LEU A 50 -0.11 4.53 4.07
N HIS A 51 1.05 5.14 3.90
CA HIS A 51 2.25 4.45 3.41
C HIS A 51 2.75 3.38 4.38
N LEU A 52 2.71 3.65 5.68
CA LEU A 52 3.08 2.67 6.70
C LEU A 52 2.07 1.52 6.75
N LEU A 53 0.76 1.82 6.83
CA LEU A 53 -0.31 0.82 6.85
C LEU A 53 -0.34 -0.02 5.57
N GLY A 54 0.02 0.57 4.43
CA GLY A 54 0.15 -0.12 3.14
C GLY A 54 1.49 -0.87 2.98
N GLY A 55 2.40 -0.80 3.94
CA GLY A 55 3.71 -1.44 3.87
C GLY A 55 4.62 -0.85 2.78
N VAL A 56 4.40 0.40 2.37
CA VAL A 56 5.26 1.11 1.40
C VAL A 56 6.51 1.65 2.09
N ASP A 57 6.35 2.07 3.33
CA ASP A 57 7.43 2.55 4.19
C ASP A 57 7.43 1.75 5.51
N ARG A 58 8.46 1.89 6.30
CA ARG A 58 8.61 1.23 7.59
C ARG A 58 8.45 2.22 8.73
N PRO A 59 7.81 1.83 9.83
CA PRO A 59 7.78 2.63 11.02
C PRO A 59 9.19 2.78 11.62
N THR A 60 9.43 3.87 12.35
CA THR A 60 10.59 4.02 13.21
C THR A 60 10.41 3.19 14.47
N GLU A 61 9.18 3.21 15.02
CA GLU A 61 8.78 2.43 16.19
C GLU A 61 7.33 1.98 16.05
N GLY A 62 6.94 1.00 16.85
CA GLY A 62 5.61 0.42 16.84
C GLY A 62 5.48 -0.77 15.89
N SER A 63 4.28 -1.31 15.80
CA SER A 63 3.98 -2.50 15.01
C SER A 63 2.72 -2.33 14.17
N ILE A 64 2.68 -3.05 13.04
CA ILE A 64 1.53 -3.06 12.13
C ILE A 64 1.19 -4.52 11.80
N TYR A 65 -0.01 -4.92 12.13
CA TYR A 65 -0.56 -6.22 11.81
C TYR A 65 -1.60 -6.10 10.71
N ILE A 66 -1.44 -6.87 9.66
CA ILE A 66 -2.47 -7.08 8.63
C ILE A 66 -2.87 -8.55 8.71
N GLU A 67 -4.13 -8.81 9.00
CA GLU A 67 -4.59 -10.13 9.44
C GLU A 67 -3.72 -10.59 10.63
N ASP A 68 -3.08 -11.74 10.53
CA ASP A 68 -2.20 -12.29 11.57
C ASP A 68 -0.71 -12.03 11.32
N THR A 69 -0.37 -11.21 10.32
CA THR A 69 1.01 -10.95 9.91
C THR A 69 1.49 -9.61 10.45
N ASP A 70 2.56 -9.61 11.26
CA ASP A 70 3.29 -8.40 11.64
C ASP A 70 4.18 -7.96 10.47
N ILE A 71 3.72 -6.98 9.71
CA ILE A 71 4.46 -6.46 8.56
C ILE A 71 5.65 -5.58 8.94
N SER A 72 5.74 -5.14 10.19
CA SER A 72 6.85 -4.31 10.68
C SER A 72 8.16 -5.11 10.74
N THR A 73 8.07 -6.42 10.92
CA THR A 73 9.21 -7.33 11.06
C THR A 73 9.71 -7.89 9.74
N LEU A 74 8.95 -7.73 8.66
CA LEU A 74 9.29 -8.27 7.34
C LEU A 74 10.51 -7.57 6.74
N THR A 75 11.36 -8.31 6.02
CA THR A 75 12.41 -7.72 5.17
C THR A 75 11.79 -6.90 4.03
N LEU A 76 12.57 -6.07 3.36
CA LEU A 76 12.07 -5.28 2.21
C LEU A 76 11.52 -6.16 1.10
N GLU A 77 12.16 -7.29 0.84
CA GLU A 77 11.73 -8.27 -0.16
C GLU A 77 10.41 -8.94 0.26
N GLN A 78 10.33 -9.44 1.49
CA GLN A 78 9.12 -10.05 2.04
C GLN A 78 7.95 -9.05 2.05
N LEU A 79 8.21 -7.79 2.41
CA LEU A 79 7.22 -6.73 2.41
C LEU A 79 6.72 -6.41 0.98
N ALA A 80 7.60 -6.44 -0.02
CA ALA A 80 7.22 -6.27 -1.43
C ALA A 80 6.31 -7.42 -1.90
N ILE A 81 6.64 -8.66 -1.55
CA ILE A 81 5.81 -9.83 -1.86
C ILE A 81 4.47 -9.75 -1.12
N PHE A 82 4.48 -9.37 0.16
CA PHE A 82 3.27 -9.22 0.96
C PHE A 82 2.31 -8.17 0.35
N ARG A 83 2.84 -6.98 0.01
CA ARG A 83 2.04 -5.93 -0.66
C ARG A 83 1.38 -6.45 -1.94
N ARG A 84 2.16 -7.07 -2.81
CA ARG A 84 1.69 -7.57 -4.09
C ARG A 84 0.51 -8.54 -3.97
N ARG A 85 0.46 -9.31 -2.87
CA ARG A 85 -0.54 -10.36 -2.64
C ARG A 85 -1.71 -9.93 -1.78
N LYS A 86 -1.50 -8.97 -0.86
CA LYS A 86 -2.45 -8.68 0.23
C LYS A 86 -2.96 -7.24 0.25
N VAL A 87 -2.28 -6.30 -0.40
CA VAL A 87 -2.56 -4.86 -0.27
C VAL A 87 -2.72 -4.22 -1.64
N GLY A 88 -3.86 -3.58 -1.88
CA GLY A 88 -4.05 -2.71 -3.05
C GLY A 88 -3.86 -1.25 -2.63
N ILE A 89 -3.00 -0.51 -3.34
CA ILE A 89 -2.78 0.92 -3.10
C ILE A 89 -3.10 1.69 -4.37
N VAL A 90 -3.93 2.72 -4.24
CA VAL A 90 -4.15 3.70 -5.30
C VAL A 90 -3.39 4.98 -4.92
N TYR A 91 -2.37 5.30 -5.70
CA TYR A 91 -1.52 6.47 -5.46
C TYR A 91 -2.10 7.72 -6.11
N GLN A 92 -1.75 8.87 -5.58
CA GLN A 92 -2.06 10.18 -6.18
C GLN A 92 -1.33 10.36 -7.53
N PHE A 93 -0.11 9.85 -7.66
CA PHE A 93 0.65 9.77 -8.91
C PHE A 93 0.57 8.37 -9.48
N TYR A 94 0.51 8.25 -10.80
CA TYR A 94 0.22 6.98 -11.48
C TYR A 94 1.27 5.89 -11.26
N ASN A 95 2.54 6.26 -11.02
CA ASN A 95 3.67 5.35 -10.78
C ASN A 95 3.79 4.22 -11.84
N LEU A 96 3.42 4.53 -13.08
CA LEU A 96 3.51 3.57 -14.18
C LEU A 96 4.97 3.39 -14.61
N ILE A 97 5.28 2.19 -15.07
CA ILE A 97 6.56 1.88 -15.70
C ILE A 97 6.48 2.32 -17.16
N PRO A 98 7.23 3.37 -17.57
CA PRO A 98 7.07 3.98 -18.90
C PRO A 98 7.41 3.05 -20.07
N THR A 99 8.25 2.05 -19.84
CA THR A 99 8.67 1.08 -20.85
C THR A 99 7.65 -0.05 -21.06
N LEU A 100 6.62 -0.11 -20.23
CA LEU A 100 5.55 -1.09 -20.32
C LEU A 100 4.28 -0.45 -20.86
N ASN A 101 3.55 -1.19 -21.71
CA ASN A 101 2.21 -0.77 -22.12
C ASN A 101 1.20 -0.89 -20.95
N VAL A 102 -0.02 -0.39 -21.17
CA VAL A 102 -1.08 -0.37 -20.15
C VAL A 102 -1.37 -1.78 -19.61
N ARG A 103 -1.53 -2.75 -20.50
CA ARG A 103 -1.79 -4.14 -20.12
C ARG A 103 -0.69 -4.70 -19.21
N LYS A 104 0.57 -4.52 -19.57
CA LYS A 104 1.71 -5.02 -18.79
C LYS A 104 1.83 -4.31 -17.43
N ASN A 105 1.58 -3.00 -17.37
CA ASN A 105 1.53 -2.28 -16.10
C ASN A 105 0.47 -2.84 -15.15
N ILE A 106 -0.74 -3.12 -15.66
CA ILE A 106 -1.84 -3.67 -14.85
C ILE A 106 -1.52 -5.09 -14.38
N LEU A 107 -0.98 -5.93 -15.24
CA LEU A 107 -0.73 -7.34 -14.95
C LEU A 107 0.60 -7.59 -14.22
N LEU A 108 1.46 -6.60 -14.10
CA LEU A 108 2.80 -6.75 -13.55
C LEU A 108 2.85 -7.48 -12.19
N PRO A 109 1.97 -7.16 -11.21
CA PRO A 109 2.00 -7.86 -9.92
C PRO A 109 1.75 -9.36 -10.04
N ILE A 110 0.84 -9.76 -10.92
CA ILE A 110 0.49 -11.17 -11.17
C ILE A 110 1.66 -11.89 -11.84
N LEU A 111 2.26 -11.24 -12.84
CA LEU A 111 3.42 -11.78 -13.57
C LEU A 111 4.65 -11.94 -12.68
N LEU A 112 4.87 -11.01 -11.76
CA LEU A 112 5.97 -11.09 -10.76
C LEU A 112 5.78 -12.22 -9.76
N ASP A 113 4.56 -12.68 -9.53
CA ASP A 113 4.27 -13.87 -8.72
C ASP A 113 4.42 -15.19 -9.51
N GLY A 114 4.71 -15.12 -10.81
CA GLY A 114 4.76 -16.29 -11.69
C GLY A 114 3.37 -16.87 -12.02
N GLU A 115 2.33 -16.13 -11.71
CA GLU A 115 0.93 -16.52 -11.92
C GLU A 115 0.47 -16.18 -13.35
N LYS A 116 -0.51 -16.91 -13.83
CA LYS A 116 -1.17 -16.61 -15.12
C LYS A 116 -2.33 -15.64 -14.86
N PRO A 117 -2.45 -14.55 -15.64
CA PRO A 117 -3.59 -13.65 -15.53
C PRO A 117 -4.91 -14.37 -15.87
N ASP A 118 -5.96 -14.05 -15.13
CA ASP A 118 -7.34 -14.34 -15.50
C ASP A 118 -7.76 -13.33 -16.57
N GLU A 119 -7.71 -13.75 -17.83
CA GLU A 119 -8.00 -12.90 -18.98
C GLU A 119 -9.43 -12.37 -18.98
N ALA A 120 -10.41 -13.21 -18.62
CA ALA A 120 -11.81 -12.80 -18.59
C ALA A 120 -12.06 -11.71 -17.54
N ARG A 121 -11.43 -11.84 -16.36
CA ARG A 121 -11.48 -10.82 -15.31
C ARG A 121 -10.77 -9.55 -15.74
N PHE A 122 -9.62 -9.67 -16.41
CA PHE A 122 -8.87 -8.54 -16.92
C PHE A 122 -9.68 -7.73 -17.95
N GLU A 123 -10.25 -8.40 -18.96
CA GLU A 123 -11.06 -7.77 -19.99
C GLU A 123 -12.28 -7.05 -19.42
N LYS A 124 -12.99 -7.72 -18.50
CA LYS A 124 -14.13 -7.13 -17.81
C LYS A 124 -13.73 -5.87 -17.03
N LEU A 125 -12.62 -5.89 -16.32
CA LEU A 125 -12.11 -4.74 -15.56
C LEU A 125 -11.70 -3.61 -16.50
N ALA A 126 -10.96 -3.91 -17.57
CA ALA A 126 -10.53 -2.95 -18.56
C ALA A 126 -11.72 -2.25 -19.22
N ALA A 127 -12.77 -3.01 -19.59
CA ALA A 127 -14.00 -2.45 -20.13
C ALA A 127 -14.72 -1.54 -19.12
N THR A 128 -14.82 -1.96 -17.86
CA THR A 128 -15.45 -1.16 -16.79
C THR A 128 -14.74 0.18 -16.58
N LEU A 129 -13.41 0.19 -16.74
CA LEU A 129 -12.57 1.39 -16.57
C LEU A 129 -12.38 2.19 -17.88
N GLY A 130 -12.99 1.78 -18.99
CA GLY A 130 -12.85 2.46 -20.29
C GLY A 130 -11.45 2.37 -20.89
N LEU A 131 -10.71 1.29 -20.60
CA LEU A 131 -9.33 1.10 -21.04
C LEU A 131 -9.18 0.15 -22.23
N SER A 132 -10.26 -0.47 -22.74
CA SER A 132 -10.21 -1.51 -23.77
C SER A 132 -9.42 -1.10 -25.01
N ASP A 133 -9.55 0.14 -25.45
CA ASP A 133 -8.88 0.67 -26.66
C ASP A 133 -7.46 1.22 -26.39
N ARG A 134 -6.95 1.06 -25.16
CA ARG A 134 -5.68 1.66 -24.70
C ARG A 134 -4.70 0.64 -24.13
N LEU A 135 -4.94 -0.64 -24.31
CA LEU A 135 -4.16 -1.72 -23.69
C LEU A 135 -2.79 -1.98 -24.33
N THR A 136 -2.56 -1.47 -25.52
CA THR A 136 -1.32 -1.64 -26.32
C THR A 136 -0.32 -0.56 -26.04
#